data_0a184290dd6c8f1979f498c89db32d9f
#
_entry.id   0a184290dd6c8f1979f498c89db32d9f
#
_cell.length_a   1.000
_cell.length_b   1.000
_cell.length_c   1.000
_cell.angle_alpha   90.00
_cell.angle_beta   90.00
_cell.angle_gamma   90.00
#
_symmetry.space_group_name_H-M   'P 1'
#
loop_
_entity.id
_entity.type
_entity.pdbx_description
1 polymer ?
#
loop_
_entity_poly.entity_id
_entity_poly.type
_entity_poly.pdbx_seq_one_letter_code
_entity_poly.pdbx_strand_id
1 'polypeptide(L)'
;MGGIFGVASKSSCILDLFFGIDYHSHLGTRRGGMAVYDKKRGFDRVIHNIENAPFRTKFDGDIGEMEGNLGIGCISDNEPQPLLVRSHLGNFAITTVGKINNMDELIASCFKNGCTHFLEMSGGSVNPTEMVAALINQKDNMIEGIRYAQEVIEGSMTMLILTPKEILAARDRLGRTPLIVGKKEDACCVSFESFAYLNLGYEDLKELGPGEIVAVTPDGVETLQKPGEEMRICSFLWVYYGYPTSAYEGVNVEEMRYHCGDMLARRDRGEVNPDIVAGVPDSGIAHAIGYANQSGVPFARPFIKYTPTWPRSFMPTQQSQRNLIARMKLIPVHRLIKDKSLLMIDDSIVRGTQLRETTEFLYRNGAKEVHIRPACPPLLYGCKYLNFSRSKSEMDLITRRVIAKREGENVSDKVLADYADPNSTNYKEMLEEIRKELNFTSLKFHRLDDLKASIGISPCKLCTYCWDGKE
;
A
#
# COMPACT_ATOMS: atom_id res chain seq x y z
N MET A 1 2.41 0.73 -5.46
CA MET A 1 1.19 -0.06 -5.22
C MET A 1 0.10 0.50 -6.11
N GLY A 2 -1.10 -0.02 -6.05
CA GLY A 2 -2.29 0.51 -6.72
C GLY A 2 -3.51 0.33 -5.82
N GLY A 3 -4.59 1.01 -6.17
CA GLY A 3 -5.89 0.83 -5.57
C GLY A 3 -6.93 0.65 -6.66
N ILE A 4 -7.95 -0.14 -6.40
CA ILE A 4 -9.01 -0.45 -7.35
C ILE A 4 -10.37 -0.10 -6.75
N PHE A 5 -11.28 0.33 -7.63
CA PHE A 5 -12.66 0.67 -7.29
C PHE A 5 -13.59 0.24 -8.42
N GLY A 6 -14.77 -0.25 -8.07
CA GLY A 6 -15.81 -0.64 -9.03
C GLY A 6 -17.18 -0.24 -8.54
N VAL A 7 -18.10 0.08 -9.46
CA VAL A 7 -19.49 0.46 -9.16
C VAL A 7 -20.44 -0.22 -10.13
N ALA A 8 -21.46 -0.86 -9.57
CA ALA A 8 -22.65 -1.33 -10.29
C ALA A 8 -23.87 -0.54 -9.81
N SER A 9 -24.51 0.25 -10.69
CA SER A 9 -25.60 1.15 -10.35
C SER A 9 -26.83 0.93 -11.25
N LYS A 10 -28.01 1.24 -10.75
CA LYS A 10 -29.25 1.32 -11.57
C LYS A 10 -29.29 2.58 -12.43
N SER A 11 -28.53 3.58 -12.05
CA SER A 11 -28.35 4.87 -12.74
C SER A 11 -26.92 5.03 -13.24
N SER A 12 -26.48 6.25 -13.56
CA SER A 12 -25.09 6.50 -13.93
C SER A 12 -24.13 6.19 -12.76
N CYS A 13 -23.06 5.44 -13.05
CA CYS A 13 -22.01 5.13 -12.07
C CYS A 13 -20.81 6.10 -12.12
N ILE A 14 -20.79 7.07 -13.04
CA ILE A 14 -19.60 7.85 -13.42
C ILE A 14 -19.01 8.62 -12.23
N LEU A 15 -19.82 9.38 -11.51
CA LEU A 15 -19.33 10.21 -10.41
C LEU A 15 -18.86 9.36 -9.22
N ASP A 16 -19.59 8.31 -8.89
CA ASP A 16 -19.18 7.39 -7.81
C ASP A 16 -17.86 6.69 -8.16
N LEU A 17 -17.72 6.24 -9.41
CA LEU A 17 -16.50 5.63 -9.91
C LEU A 17 -15.32 6.62 -9.87
N PHE A 18 -15.52 7.83 -10.38
CA PHE A 18 -14.50 8.88 -10.41
C PHE A 18 -13.98 9.24 -9.01
N PHE A 19 -14.87 9.55 -8.07
CA PHE A 19 -14.47 9.88 -6.71
C PHE A 19 -13.95 8.67 -5.95
N GLY A 20 -14.53 7.48 -6.15
CA GLY A 20 -14.04 6.26 -5.53
C GLY A 20 -12.60 5.94 -5.94
N ILE A 21 -12.24 6.14 -7.22
CA ILE A 21 -10.85 5.98 -7.67
C ILE A 21 -9.96 7.09 -7.11
N ASP A 22 -10.41 8.34 -7.13
CA ASP A 22 -9.65 9.48 -6.62
C ASP A 22 -9.25 9.30 -5.15
N TYR A 23 -10.12 8.72 -4.32
CA TYR A 23 -9.82 8.38 -2.94
C TYR A 23 -8.67 7.36 -2.78
N HIS A 24 -8.31 6.64 -3.83
CA HIS A 24 -7.13 5.75 -3.85
C HIS A 24 -5.82 6.45 -4.28
N SER A 25 -5.83 7.76 -4.52
CA SER A 25 -4.66 8.51 -5.01
C SER A 25 -3.44 8.50 -4.07
N HIS A 26 -3.61 8.14 -2.79
CA HIS A 26 -2.50 7.93 -1.86
C HIS A 26 -1.72 6.63 -2.15
N LEU A 27 -2.32 5.65 -2.83
CA LEU A 27 -1.74 4.33 -3.13
C LEU A 27 -0.90 4.29 -4.40
N GLY A 28 -0.98 5.31 -5.27
CA GLY A 28 -0.23 5.37 -6.51
C GLY A 28 -0.13 6.78 -7.07
N THR A 29 0.86 7.01 -7.95
CA THR A 29 1.20 8.37 -8.40
C THR A 29 1.49 8.48 -9.88
N ARG A 30 1.39 7.39 -10.65
CA ARG A 30 1.82 7.42 -12.04
C ARG A 30 0.68 7.36 -13.04
N ARG A 31 -0.27 6.47 -12.82
CA ARG A 31 -1.35 6.22 -13.76
C ARG A 31 -2.69 6.14 -13.04
N GLY A 32 -3.71 6.61 -13.69
CA GLY A 32 -5.10 6.39 -13.33
C GLY A 32 -5.86 5.89 -14.54
N GLY A 33 -6.88 5.09 -14.33
CA GLY A 33 -7.71 4.61 -15.41
C GLY A 33 -9.13 4.26 -14.96
N MET A 34 -10.06 4.45 -15.88
CA MET A 34 -11.48 4.13 -15.75
C MET A 34 -11.94 3.33 -16.98
N ALA A 35 -12.78 2.34 -16.76
CA ALA A 35 -13.53 1.68 -17.81
C ALA A 35 -14.98 1.54 -17.37
N VAL A 36 -15.91 1.82 -18.28
CA VAL A 36 -17.34 1.74 -18.01
C VAL A 36 -18.03 0.94 -19.10
N TYR A 37 -19.22 0.44 -18.79
CA TYR A 37 -20.07 -0.23 -19.73
C TYR A 37 -21.46 0.39 -19.73
N ASP A 38 -21.96 0.67 -20.95
CA ASP A 38 -23.34 1.05 -21.25
C ASP A 38 -23.94 0.11 -22.29
N LYS A 39 -25.22 -0.24 -22.15
CA LYS A 39 -25.89 -1.17 -23.10
C LYS A 39 -25.95 -0.67 -24.54
N LYS A 40 -25.93 0.65 -24.76
CA LYS A 40 -26.05 1.25 -26.09
C LYS A 40 -24.69 1.54 -26.69
N ARG A 41 -23.72 2.03 -25.88
CA ARG A 41 -22.38 2.45 -26.31
C ARG A 41 -21.34 1.34 -26.20
N GLY A 42 -21.59 0.31 -25.39
CA GLY A 42 -20.63 -0.74 -25.09
C GLY A 42 -19.61 -0.31 -24.04
N PHE A 43 -18.38 -0.79 -24.19
CA PHE A 43 -17.26 -0.42 -23.30
C PHE A 43 -16.61 0.89 -23.73
N ASP A 44 -16.36 1.76 -22.78
CA ASP A 44 -15.53 2.94 -22.91
C ASP A 44 -14.41 2.93 -21.88
N ARG A 45 -13.22 3.48 -22.21
CA ARG A 45 -12.03 3.44 -21.37
C ARG A 45 -11.18 4.69 -21.52
N VAL A 46 -10.75 5.25 -20.39
CA VAL A 46 -9.80 6.35 -20.34
C VAL A 46 -8.66 6.01 -19.37
N ILE A 47 -7.42 6.31 -19.79
CA ILE A 47 -6.20 6.13 -18.98
C ILE A 47 -5.34 7.39 -19.11
N HIS A 48 -4.90 7.94 -17.96
CA HIS A 48 -4.00 9.10 -17.94
C HIS A 48 -2.75 8.83 -17.10
N ASN A 49 -1.67 9.51 -17.49
CA ASN A 49 -0.53 9.72 -16.62
C ASN A 49 -0.87 10.82 -15.61
N ILE A 50 -0.80 10.50 -14.31
CA ILE A 50 -1.11 11.40 -13.19
C ILE A 50 0.14 11.87 -12.42
N GLU A 51 1.35 11.65 -12.97
CA GLU A 51 2.60 12.07 -12.31
C GLU A 51 2.68 13.58 -12.14
N ASN A 52 2.14 14.33 -13.11
CA ASN A 52 2.26 15.80 -13.18
C ASN A 52 1.01 16.55 -12.72
N ALA A 53 -0.11 15.88 -12.51
CA ALA A 53 -1.34 16.47 -12.03
C ALA A 53 -2.20 15.44 -11.29
N PRO A 54 -2.99 15.84 -10.28
CA PRO A 54 -3.89 14.94 -9.57
C PRO A 54 -4.87 14.24 -10.50
N PHE A 55 -5.34 13.05 -10.09
CA PHE A 55 -6.33 12.27 -10.81
C PHE A 55 -7.55 13.12 -11.22
N ARG A 56 -8.14 13.86 -10.28
CA ARG A 56 -9.29 14.74 -10.56
C ARG A 56 -9.06 15.67 -11.74
N THR A 57 -7.92 16.34 -11.77
CA THR A 57 -7.61 17.32 -12.82
C THR A 57 -7.45 16.65 -14.18
N LYS A 58 -6.96 15.41 -14.22
CA LYS A 58 -6.74 14.71 -15.49
C LYS A 58 -8.01 14.13 -16.08
N PHE A 59 -8.95 13.70 -15.25
CA PHE A 59 -10.17 13.02 -15.66
C PHE A 59 -11.41 13.93 -15.72
N ASP A 60 -11.30 15.20 -15.28
CA ASP A 60 -12.42 16.14 -15.20
C ASP A 60 -13.15 16.34 -16.55
N GLY A 61 -12.41 16.39 -17.64
CA GLY A 61 -12.99 16.47 -18.98
C GLY A 61 -13.67 15.18 -19.44
N ASP A 62 -13.09 14.02 -19.08
CA ASP A 62 -13.55 12.71 -19.56
C ASP A 62 -14.91 12.33 -18.93
N ILE A 63 -15.12 12.66 -17.64
CA ILE A 63 -16.35 12.29 -16.93
C ILE A 63 -17.61 12.91 -17.53
N GLY A 64 -17.49 14.00 -18.25
CA GLY A 64 -18.60 14.65 -18.97
C GLY A 64 -18.99 13.93 -20.26
N GLU A 65 -18.10 13.11 -20.81
CA GLU A 65 -18.31 12.39 -22.08
C GLU A 65 -18.61 10.89 -21.88
N MET A 66 -18.20 10.33 -20.74
CA MET A 66 -18.42 8.93 -20.40
C MET A 66 -19.86 8.68 -19.95
N GLU A 67 -20.41 7.54 -20.38
CA GLU A 67 -21.73 7.05 -19.96
C GLU A 67 -21.60 5.58 -19.56
N GLY A 68 -22.25 5.19 -18.46
CA GLY A 68 -22.29 3.81 -18.00
C GLY A 68 -22.99 3.65 -16.66
N ASN A 69 -23.48 2.47 -16.44
CA ASN A 69 -24.08 2.05 -15.16
C ASN A 69 -23.25 0.98 -14.43
N LEU A 70 -22.26 0.43 -15.11
CA LEU A 70 -21.26 -0.46 -14.53
C LEU A 70 -19.87 0.11 -14.84
N GLY A 71 -18.97 0.12 -13.88
CA GLY A 71 -17.62 0.63 -14.12
C GLY A 71 -16.61 0.11 -13.13
N ILE A 72 -15.34 0.03 -13.59
CA ILE A 72 -14.17 -0.28 -12.77
C ILE A 72 -13.06 0.72 -13.06
N GLY A 73 -12.17 0.92 -12.10
CA GLY A 73 -10.99 1.74 -12.33
C GLY A 73 -9.92 1.54 -11.28
N CYS A 74 -8.80 2.19 -11.51
CA CYS A 74 -7.63 2.05 -10.66
C CYS A 74 -6.73 3.27 -10.62
N ILE A 75 -5.94 3.32 -9.56
CA ILE A 75 -4.68 4.05 -9.48
C ILE A 75 -3.55 3.03 -9.52
N SER A 76 -2.52 3.23 -10.34
CA SER A 76 -1.38 2.32 -10.46
C SER A 76 -0.04 3.07 -10.55
N ASP A 77 1.02 2.48 -10.01
CA ASP A 77 2.39 2.96 -10.16
C ASP A 77 3.15 2.26 -11.29
N ASN A 78 2.59 1.23 -11.89
CA ASN A 78 3.28 0.39 -12.85
C ASN A 78 2.65 0.46 -14.25
N GLU A 79 1.73 -0.43 -14.52
CA GLU A 79 1.14 -0.63 -15.83
C GLU A 79 -0.11 0.24 -16.07
N PRO A 80 -0.40 0.59 -17.33
CA PRO A 80 -1.67 1.21 -17.71
C PRO A 80 -2.81 0.19 -17.56
N GLN A 81 -3.89 0.58 -16.92
CA GLN A 81 -5.09 -0.19 -16.63
C GLN A 81 -6.31 0.75 -16.57
N PRO A 82 -7.56 0.25 -16.71
CA PRO A 82 -8.01 -1.11 -17.04
C PRO A 82 -7.66 -1.54 -18.48
N LEU A 83 -7.54 -2.85 -18.73
CA LEU A 83 -7.40 -3.40 -20.09
C LEU A 83 -8.76 -3.83 -20.63
N LEU A 84 -9.05 -3.49 -21.89
CA LEU A 84 -10.21 -4.03 -22.62
C LEU A 84 -9.78 -5.31 -23.34
N VAL A 85 -10.51 -6.37 -23.12
CA VAL A 85 -10.23 -7.70 -23.67
C VAL A 85 -11.41 -8.20 -24.46
N ARG A 86 -11.14 -8.76 -25.66
CA ARG A 86 -12.10 -9.50 -26.46
C ARG A 86 -11.61 -10.94 -26.61
N SER A 87 -12.38 -11.89 -26.13
CA SER A 87 -12.01 -13.30 -26.14
C SER A 87 -13.23 -14.21 -26.38
N HIS A 88 -13.02 -15.53 -26.35
CA HIS A 88 -14.09 -16.53 -26.41
C HIS A 88 -15.03 -16.45 -25.20
N LEU A 89 -14.55 -15.87 -24.07
CA LEU A 89 -15.37 -15.62 -22.87
C LEU A 89 -16.25 -14.35 -23.01
N GLY A 90 -16.16 -13.64 -24.14
CA GLY A 90 -16.83 -12.38 -24.40
C GLY A 90 -15.91 -11.16 -24.30
N ASN A 91 -16.54 -9.99 -24.29
CA ASN A 91 -15.84 -8.72 -24.06
C ASN A 91 -15.88 -8.38 -22.59
N PHE A 92 -14.77 -7.95 -22.02
CA PHE A 92 -14.66 -7.50 -20.64
C PHE A 92 -13.54 -6.47 -20.44
N ALA A 93 -13.61 -5.71 -19.37
CA ALA A 93 -12.49 -4.90 -18.90
C ALA A 93 -11.92 -5.50 -17.62
N ILE A 94 -10.61 -5.40 -17.39
CA ILE A 94 -9.94 -5.96 -16.21
C ILE A 94 -8.98 -4.95 -15.60
N THR A 95 -8.97 -4.88 -14.27
CA THR A 95 -7.95 -4.18 -13.48
C THR A 95 -7.46 -5.05 -12.33
N THR A 96 -6.20 -4.92 -11.99
CA THR A 96 -5.50 -5.79 -11.03
C THR A 96 -4.62 -5.01 -10.06
N VAL A 97 -4.46 -5.54 -8.86
CA VAL A 97 -3.46 -5.08 -7.87
C VAL A 97 -2.73 -6.29 -7.32
N GLY A 98 -1.41 -6.29 -7.45
CA GLY A 98 -0.59 -7.38 -6.94
C GLY A 98 0.79 -7.43 -7.58
N LYS A 99 1.44 -8.58 -7.47
CA LYS A 99 2.75 -8.87 -8.02
C LYS A 99 2.82 -10.32 -8.45
N ILE A 100 3.36 -10.55 -9.63
CA ILE A 100 3.62 -11.89 -10.20
C ILE A 100 5.13 -12.13 -10.15
N ASN A 101 5.57 -13.16 -9.44
CA ASN A 101 7.01 -13.48 -9.31
C ASN A 101 7.48 -14.48 -10.38
N ASN A 102 6.59 -15.37 -10.83
CA ASN A 102 6.87 -16.40 -11.84
C ASN A 102 6.46 -15.98 -13.27
N MET A 103 6.62 -14.69 -13.61
CA MET A 103 6.15 -14.12 -14.89
C MET A 103 6.72 -14.87 -16.11
N ASP A 104 8.01 -15.15 -16.14
CA ASP A 104 8.68 -15.79 -17.27
C ASP A 104 8.19 -17.23 -17.48
N GLU A 105 7.92 -17.96 -16.40
CA GLU A 105 7.35 -19.31 -16.44
C GLU A 105 5.92 -19.31 -16.98
N LEU A 106 5.12 -18.31 -16.55
CA LEU A 106 3.75 -18.15 -17.05
C LEU A 106 3.72 -17.75 -18.52
N ILE A 107 4.62 -16.88 -18.99
CA ILE A 107 4.79 -16.53 -20.39
C ILE A 107 5.10 -17.78 -21.21
N ALA A 108 6.09 -18.58 -20.78
CA ALA A 108 6.47 -19.80 -21.45
C ALA A 108 5.33 -20.82 -21.52
N SER A 109 4.55 -20.94 -20.43
CA SER A 109 3.37 -21.79 -20.37
C SER A 109 2.27 -21.31 -21.31
N CYS A 110 2.00 -19.99 -21.36
CA CYS A 110 1.02 -19.42 -22.27
C CYS A 110 1.38 -19.72 -23.75
N PHE A 111 2.63 -19.52 -24.14
CA PHE A 111 3.08 -19.82 -25.51
C PHE A 111 2.95 -21.31 -25.84
N LYS A 112 3.29 -22.20 -24.91
CA LYS A 112 3.11 -23.65 -25.09
C LYS A 112 1.64 -24.05 -25.26
N ASN A 113 0.73 -23.31 -24.63
CA ASN A 113 -0.71 -23.54 -24.69
C ASN A 113 -1.42 -22.78 -25.82
N GLY A 114 -0.68 -22.25 -26.80
CA GLY A 114 -1.24 -21.66 -28.03
C GLY A 114 -1.39 -20.14 -28.00
N CYS A 115 -0.99 -19.44 -26.96
CA CYS A 115 -0.85 -17.98 -27.00
C CYS A 115 0.29 -17.64 -27.98
N THR A 116 0.08 -16.68 -28.88
CA THR A 116 1.07 -16.34 -29.91
C THR A 116 1.81 -15.03 -29.61
N HIS A 117 1.27 -14.17 -28.79
CA HIS A 117 1.81 -12.84 -28.48
C HIS A 117 1.17 -12.24 -27.24
N PHE A 118 1.83 -11.21 -26.71
CA PHE A 118 1.29 -10.25 -25.75
C PHE A 118 1.35 -8.86 -26.41
N LEU A 119 0.34 -8.02 -26.18
CA LEU A 119 0.19 -6.71 -26.82
C LEU A 119 0.64 -5.57 -25.93
N GLU A 120 0.38 -5.69 -24.63
CA GLU A 120 0.66 -4.64 -23.65
C GLU A 120 1.99 -4.89 -22.95
N MET A 121 3.01 -4.12 -23.33
CA MET A 121 4.32 -4.17 -22.73
C MET A 121 4.51 -2.97 -21.78
N SER A 122 5.02 -3.21 -20.58
CA SER A 122 5.33 -2.17 -19.60
C SER A 122 6.78 -2.26 -19.16
N GLY A 123 7.60 -1.24 -19.50
CA GLY A 123 9.00 -1.18 -19.10
C GLY A 123 9.86 -2.33 -19.66
N GLY A 124 9.52 -2.88 -20.85
CA GLY A 124 10.21 -4.00 -21.48
C GLY A 124 9.75 -5.38 -21.03
N SER A 125 8.72 -5.45 -20.17
CA SER A 125 8.11 -6.71 -19.69
C SER A 125 6.64 -6.76 -20.09
N VAL A 126 6.07 -7.98 -20.12
CA VAL A 126 4.63 -8.18 -20.32
C VAL A 126 3.87 -7.49 -19.20
N ASN A 127 2.78 -6.81 -19.55
CA ASN A 127 1.88 -6.19 -18.57
C ASN A 127 1.27 -7.27 -17.66
N PRO A 128 1.42 -7.18 -16.31
CA PRO A 128 0.88 -8.18 -15.39
C PRO A 128 -0.64 -8.36 -15.51
N THR A 129 -1.38 -7.29 -15.79
CA THR A 129 -2.84 -7.37 -15.98
C THR A 129 -3.19 -8.14 -17.25
N GLU A 130 -2.41 -7.99 -18.33
CA GLU A 130 -2.58 -8.79 -19.55
C GLU A 130 -2.26 -10.26 -19.28
N MET A 131 -1.21 -10.56 -18.51
CA MET A 131 -0.89 -11.92 -18.11
C MET A 131 -2.08 -12.57 -17.38
N VAL A 132 -2.69 -11.87 -16.43
CA VAL A 132 -3.88 -12.37 -15.73
C VAL A 132 -5.03 -12.64 -16.70
N ALA A 133 -5.29 -11.72 -17.66
CA ALA A 133 -6.31 -11.92 -18.68
C ALA A 133 -5.99 -13.13 -19.57
N ALA A 134 -4.72 -13.34 -19.94
CA ALA A 134 -4.28 -14.49 -20.72
C ALA A 134 -4.47 -15.81 -19.97
N LEU A 135 -4.21 -15.84 -18.65
CA LEU A 135 -4.45 -17.02 -17.82
C LEU A 135 -5.96 -17.34 -17.73
N ILE A 136 -6.78 -16.32 -17.51
CA ILE A 136 -8.25 -16.46 -17.46
C ILE A 136 -8.76 -17.06 -18.78
N ASN A 137 -8.25 -16.60 -19.91
CA ASN A 137 -8.64 -17.06 -21.23
C ASN A 137 -8.17 -18.49 -21.59
N GLN A 138 -7.41 -19.17 -20.73
CA GLN A 138 -7.07 -20.59 -20.93
C GLN A 138 -8.18 -21.55 -20.46
N LYS A 139 -9.28 -21.03 -19.90
CA LYS A 139 -10.40 -21.85 -19.38
C LYS A 139 -11.68 -21.55 -20.13
N ASP A 140 -12.66 -22.47 -20.02
CA ASP A 140 -13.91 -22.43 -20.75
C ASP A 140 -14.93 -21.42 -20.19
N ASN A 141 -14.74 -21.00 -18.95
CA ASN A 141 -15.57 -19.97 -18.33
C ASN A 141 -14.75 -19.04 -17.42
N MET A 142 -15.30 -17.86 -17.16
CA MET A 142 -14.64 -16.79 -16.43
C MET A 142 -14.23 -17.19 -15.01
N ILE A 143 -15.07 -17.92 -14.28
CA ILE A 143 -14.84 -18.28 -12.88
C ILE A 143 -13.70 -19.31 -12.78
N GLU A 144 -13.70 -20.32 -13.63
CA GLU A 144 -12.57 -21.27 -13.71
C GLU A 144 -11.27 -20.58 -14.14
N GLY A 145 -11.37 -19.60 -15.02
CA GLY A 145 -10.22 -18.77 -15.42
C GLY A 145 -9.64 -17.98 -14.26
N ILE A 146 -10.48 -17.32 -13.45
CA ILE A 146 -10.04 -16.59 -12.26
C ILE A 146 -9.41 -17.55 -11.23
N ARG A 147 -10.04 -18.71 -10.97
CA ARG A 147 -9.47 -19.75 -10.09
C ARG A 147 -8.09 -20.20 -10.55
N TYR A 148 -7.97 -20.51 -11.83
CA TYR A 148 -6.71 -20.93 -12.41
C TYR A 148 -5.62 -19.85 -12.24
N ALA A 149 -5.95 -18.58 -12.51
CA ALA A 149 -5.01 -17.48 -12.28
C ALA A 149 -4.58 -17.39 -10.81
N GLN A 150 -5.53 -17.53 -9.85
CA GLN A 150 -5.22 -17.55 -8.42
C GLN A 150 -4.32 -18.72 -8.00
N GLU A 151 -4.42 -19.86 -8.68
CA GLU A 151 -3.63 -21.07 -8.38
C GLU A 151 -2.21 -21.00 -8.91
N VAL A 152 -2.02 -20.50 -10.14
CA VAL A 152 -0.71 -20.55 -10.82
C VAL A 152 0.17 -19.33 -10.59
N ILE A 153 -0.39 -18.23 -10.12
CA ILE A 153 0.36 -17.01 -9.83
C ILE A 153 1.11 -17.17 -8.51
N GLU A 154 2.45 -17.14 -8.58
CA GLU A 154 3.29 -16.96 -7.41
C GLU A 154 3.40 -15.47 -7.08
N GLY A 155 2.87 -15.10 -5.93
CA GLY A 155 2.82 -13.70 -5.49
C GLY A 155 1.47 -13.35 -4.86
N SER A 156 0.83 -12.32 -5.38
CA SER A 156 -0.50 -11.88 -4.96
C SER A 156 -1.20 -11.19 -6.11
N MET A 157 -2.50 -11.45 -6.28
CA MET A 157 -3.29 -10.82 -7.33
C MET A 157 -4.76 -10.68 -6.94
N THR A 158 -5.19 -9.46 -6.68
CA THR A 158 -6.58 -9.07 -6.51
C THR A 158 -7.06 -8.39 -7.79
N MET A 159 -8.29 -8.65 -8.23
CA MET A 159 -8.77 -8.16 -9.53
C MET A 159 -10.25 -7.78 -9.53
N LEU A 160 -10.59 -6.84 -10.41
CA LEU A 160 -11.97 -6.55 -10.82
C LEU A 160 -12.10 -6.78 -12.32
N ILE A 161 -13.17 -7.46 -12.72
CA ILE A 161 -13.50 -7.72 -14.13
C ILE A 161 -14.90 -7.17 -14.39
N LEU A 162 -14.97 -6.20 -15.28
CA LEU A 162 -16.22 -5.60 -15.74
C LEU A 162 -16.72 -6.37 -16.95
N THR A 163 -17.89 -6.96 -16.84
CA THR A 163 -18.64 -7.60 -17.93
C THR A 163 -19.85 -6.76 -18.33
N PRO A 164 -20.56 -7.08 -19.43
CA PRO A 164 -21.81 -6.39 -19.76
C PRO A 164 -22.95 -6.59 -18.75
N LYS A 165 -22.80 -7.49 -17.78
CA LYS A 165 -23.87 -7.87 -16.84
C LYS A 165 -23.55 -7.44 -15.40
N GLU A 166 -22.30 -7.52 -15.00
CA GLU A 166 -21.87 -7.45 -13.61
C GLU A 166 -20.39 -7.13 -13.47
N ILE A 167 -19.95 -6.84 -12.27
CA ILE A 167 -18.55 -6.77 -11.91
C ILE A 167 -18.19 -8.04 -11.14
N LEU A 168 -17.22 -8.82 -11.65
CA LEU A 168 -16.62 -9.91 -10.92
C LEU A 168 -15.49 -9.35 -10.07
N ALA A 169 -15.54 -9.58 -8.78
CA ALA A 169 -14.51 -9.17 -7.83
C ALA A 169 -13.87 -10.41 -7.22
N ALA A 170 -12.53 -10.52 -7.34
CA ALA A 170 -11.77 -11.65 -6.82
C ALA A 170 -10.65 -11.16 -5.92
N ARG A 171 -10.71 -11.52 -4.64
CA ARG A 171 -9.64 -11.24 -3.68
C ARG A 171 -8.49 -12.23 -3.87
N ASP A 172 -7.26 -11.78 -3.67
CA ASP A 172 -6.06 -12.62 -3.67
C ASP A 172 -6.24 -13.93 -2.88
N ARG A 173 -5.61 -15.01 -3.36
CA ARG A 173 -5.76 -16.37 -2.79
C ARG A 173 -5.54 -16.43 -1.28
N LEU A 174 -4.59 -15.67 -0.75
CA LEU A 174 -4.29 -15.60 0.68
C LEU A 174 -4.83 -14.31 1.33
N GLY A 175 -5.63 -13.51 0.62
CA GLY A 175 -6.21 -12.28 1.15
C GLY A 175 -5.17 -11.22 1.56
N ARG A 176 -4.03 -11.15 0.88
CA ARG A 176 -2.94 -10.21 1.23
C ARG A 176 -3.35 -8.75 1.13
N THR A 177 -4.30 -8.45 0.26
CA THR A 177 -4.92 -7.13 0.14
C THR A 177 -6.41 -7.23 0.47
N PRO A 178 -7.01 -6.16 1.02
CA PRO A 178 -8.45 -6.12 1.26
C PRO A 178 -9.23 -6.02 -0.06
N LEU A 179 -10.48 -6.45 -0.03
CA LEU A 179 -11.46 -6.16 -1.06
C LEU A 179 -12.84 -6.14 -0.40
N ILE A 180 -13.48 -4.97 -0.38
CA ILE A 180 -14.66 -4.69 0.43
C ILE A 180 -15.80 -4.26 -0.48
N VAL A 181 -17.00 -4.74 -0.23
CA VAL A 181 -18.20 -4.33 -0.94
C VAL A 181 -19.02 -3.41 -0.08
N GLY A 182 -19.37 -2.26 -0.64
CA GLY A 182 -20.34 -1.32 -0.08
C GLY A 182 -21.66 -1.35 -0.84
N LYS A 183 -22.74 -0.98 -0.16
CA LYS A 183 -24.10 -0.93 -0.74
C LYS A 183 -24.81 0.37 -0.36
N LYS A 184 -25.55 0.93 -1.32
CA LYS A 184 -26.57 1.95 -1.11
C LYS A 184 -27.87 1.55 -1.83
N GLU A 185 -28.91 2.34 -1.77
CA GLU A 185 -30.26 1.98 -2.26
C GLU A 185 -30.27 1.46 -3.71
N ASP A 186 -29.56 2.11 -4.60
CA ASP A 186 -29.59 1.86 -6.05
C ASP A 186 -28.24 1.38 -6.64
N ALA A 187 -27.24 1.12 -5.79
CA ALA A 187 -25.91 0.73 -6.25
C ALA A 187 -25.14 -0.12 -5.24
N CYS A 188 -24.22 -0.94 -5.78
CA CYS A 188 -23.16 -1.58 -5.01
C CYS A 188 -21.80 -1.13 -5.54
N CYS A 189 -20.81 -1.01 -4.65
CA CYS A 189 -19.42 -0.74 -5.04
C CYS A 189 -18.48 -1.81 -4.49
N VAL A 190 -17.31 -1.91 -5.10
CA VAL A 190 -16.19 -2.73 -4.62
C VAL A 190 -14.97 -1.84 -4.48
N SER A 191 -14.28 -1.92 -3.36
CA SER A 191 -13.17 -1.04 -3.04
C SER A 191 -12.03 -1.78 -2.36
N PHE A 192 -10.82 -1.31 -2.61
CA PHE A 192 -9.64 -1.68 -1.82
C PHE A 192 -9.65 -1.00 -0.44
N GLU A 193 -10.20 0.21 -0.33
CA GLU A 193 -10.26 1.03 0.89
C GLU A 193 -11.71 1.27 1.31
N SER A 194 -12.08 0.97 2.55
CA SER A 194 -13.45 1.16 3.04
C SER A 194 -13.86 2.64 3.07
N PHE A 195 -12.95 3.56 3.41
CA PHE A 195 -13.26 4.98 3.46
C PHE A 195 -13.67 5.56 2.10
N ALA A 196 -13.22 4.94 0.99
CA ALA A 196 -13.41 5.47 -0.36
C ALA A 196 -14.89 5.56 -0.79
N TYR A 197 -15.76 4.80 -0.18
CA TYR A 197 -17.18 4.78 -0.51
C TYR A 197 -18.10 5.35 0.58
N LEU A 198 -17.63 5.50 1.82
CA LEU A 198 -18.46 6.03 2.91
C LEU A 198 -18.98 7.43 2.60
N ASN A 199 -18.11 8.33 2.10
CA ASN A 199 -18.51 9.68 1.70
C ASN A 199 -19.36 9.71 0.41
N LEU A 200 -19.48 8.61 -0.31
CA LEU A 200 -20.35 8.44 -1.47
C LEU A 200 -21.73 7.87 -1.09
N GLY A 201 -21.98 7.70 0.21
CA GLY A 201 -23.26 7.24 0.76
C GLY A 201 -23.44 5.73 0.75
N TYR A 202 -22.36 4.96 0.60
CA TYR A 202 -22.43 3.50 0.74
C TYR A 202 -22.14 3.10 2.18
N GLU A 203 -22.78 2.02 2.60
CA GLU A 203 -22.55 1.32 3.86
C GLU A 203 -21.81 0.01 3.61
N ASP A 204 -21.07 -0.47 4.61
CA ASP A 204 -20.34 -1.74 4.53
C ASP A 204 -21.34 -2.90 4.36
N LEU A 205 -21.17 -3.68 3.30
CA LEU A 205 -21.99 -4.87 3.06
C LEU A 205 -21.20 -6.16 3.37
N LYS A 206 -19.97 -6.26 2.85
CA LYS A 206 -19.17 -7.48 2.96
C LYS A 206 -17.70 -7.21 2.70
N GLU A 207 -16.83 -7.72 3.54
CA GLU A 207 -15.42 -7.89 3.23
C GLU A 207 -15.17 -9.30 2.69
N LEU A 208 -14.54 -9.41 1.50
CA LEU A 208 -14.27 -10.70 0.88
C LEU A 208 -13.18 -11.45 1.66
N GLY A 209 -13.36 -12.75 1.85
CA GLY A 209 -12.32 -13.60 2.40
C GLY A 209 -11.23 -13.99 1.39
N PRO A 210 -10.18 -14.73 1.82
CA PRO A 210 -9.07 -15.16 0.96
C PRO A 210 -9.55 -15.98 -0.25
N GLY A 211 -9.15 -15.59 -1.46
CA GLY A 211 -9.51 -16.30 -2.69
C GLY A 211 -10.99 -16.23 -3.06
N GLU A 212 -11.80 -15.49 -2.34
CA GLU A 212 -13.23 -15.38 -2.61
C GLU A 212 -13.49 -14.66 -3.92
N ILE A 213 -14.49 -15.14 -4.68
CA ILE A 213 -14.96 -14.54 -5.93
C ILE A 213 -16.45 -14.23 -5.77
N VAL A 214 -16.81 -13.00 -6.08
CA VAL A 214 -18.21 -12.54 -6.04
C VAL A 214 -18.59 -11.85 -7.35
N ALA A 215 -19.90 -11.95 -7.70
CA ALA A 215 -20.52 -11.10 -8.70
C ALA A 215 -21.22 -9.94 -7.99
N VAL A 216 -20.96 -8.72 -8.45
CA VAL A 216 -21.54 -7.49 -7.92
C VAL A 216 -22.45 -6.87 -8.97
N THR A 217 -23.70 -6.67 -8.61
CA THR A 217 -24.75 -6.04 -9.42
C THR A 217 -25.34 -4.86 -8.66
N PRO A 218 -26.16 -4.01 -9.28
CA PRO A 218 -26.85 -2.94 -8.56
C PRO A 218 -27.76 -3.43 -7.42
N ASP A 219 -28.24 -4.68 -7.51
CA ASP A 219 -29.19 -5.25 -6.54
C ASP A 219 -28.48 -5.89 -5.33
N GLY A 220 -27.22 -6.30 -5.49
CA GLY A 220 -26.46 -6.95 -4.43
C GLY A 220 -25.25 -7.75 -4.90
N VAL A 221 -24.86 -8.71 -4.07
CA VAL A 221 -23.65 -9.52 -4.23
C VAL A 221 -24.00 -11.00 -4.18
N GLU A 222 -23.50 -11.76 -5.15
CA GLU A 222 -23.59 -13.21 -5.20
C GLU A 222 -22.19 -13.82 -5.02
N THR A 223 -22.06 -14.78 -4.11
CA THR A 223 -20.79 -15.51 -3.92
C THR A 223 -20.70 -16.65 -4.94
N LEU A 224 -19.73 -16.55 -5.85
CA LEU A 224 -19.44 -17.54 -6.90
C LEU A 224 -18.37 -18.56 -6.47
N GLN A 225 -17.46 -18.13 -5.60
CA GLN A 225 -16.50 -19.00 -4.92
C GLN A 225 -16.38 -18.57 -3.46
N LYS A 226 -16.57 -19.54 -2.57
CA LYS A 226 -16.41 -19.33 -1.12
C LYS A 226 -14.95 -19.01 -0.77
N PRO A 227 -14.71 -18.26 0.32
CA PRO A 227 -13.34 -18.00 0.77
C PRO A 227 -12.63 -19.27 1.23
N GLY A 228 -11.30 -19.26 1.07
CA GLY A 228 -10.41 -20.25 1.68
C GLY A 228 -10.24 -20.02 3.18
N GLU A 229 -9.66 -21.01 3.85
CA GLU A 229 -9.43 -20.95 5.31
C GLU A 229 -8.15 -20.20 5.68
N GLU A 230 -7.15 -20.22 4.80
CA GLU A 230 -5.84 -19.62 5.06
C GLU A 230 -5.79 -18.15 4.63
N MET A 231 -5.43 -17.27 5.57
CA MET A 231 -5.25 -15.85 5.35
C MET A 231 -3.83 -15.43 5.68
N ARG A 232 -3.31 -14.46 4.92
CA ARG A 232 -2.03 -13.77 5.14
C ARG A 232 -2.14 -12.30 4.76
N ILE A 233 -3.05 -11.55 5.43
CA ILE A 233 -3.23 -10.12 5.13
C ILE A 233 -1.97 -9.33 5.48
N CYS A 234 -1.61 -8.37 4.65
CA CYS A 234 -0.40 -7.55 4.82
C CYS A 234 -0.50 -6.65 6.06
N SER A 235 0.36 -6.89 7.06
CA SER A 235 0.40 -6.06 8.29
C SER A 235 0.80 -4.61 8.02
N PHE A 236 1.53 -4.35 6.92
CA PHE A 236 1.96 -3.01 6.54
C PHE A 236 0.81 -2.10 6.08
N LEU A 237 -0.37 -2.65 5.82
CA LEU A 237 -1.58 -1.88 5.57
C LEU A 237 -1.91 -0.99 6.77
N TRP A 238 -1.89 -1.54 7.97
CA TRP A 238 -2.15 -0.75 9.20
C TRP A 238 -0.98 0.16 9.57
N VAL A 239 0.25 -0.30 9.37
CA VAL A 239 1.43 0.49 9.76
C VAL A 239 1.54 1.76 8.91
N TYR A 240 1.33 1.66 7.59
CA TYR A 240 1.63 2.76 6.67
C TYR A 240 0.60 2.96 5.55
N TYR A 241 0.28 1.91 4.76
CA TYR A 241 -0.41 2.09 3.49
C TYR A 241 -1.88 2.44 3.62
N GLY A 242 -2.58 1.85 4.58
CA GLY A 242 -4.00 2.08 4.77
C GLY A 242 -4.29 3.53 5.15
N TYR A 243 -5.38 4.03 4.61
CA TYR A 243 -5.84 5.36 4.98
C TYR A 243 -6.36 5.34 6.43
N PRO A 244 -6.12 6.38 7.24
CA PRO A 244 -6.45 6.35 8.68
C PRO A 244 -7.88 5.96 9.02
N THR A 245 -8.85 6.39 8.21
CA THR A 245 -10.27 6.08 8.44
C THR A 245 -10.73 4.74 7.87
N SER A 246 -9.87 4.00 7.16
CA SER A 246 -10.17 2.66 6.69
C SER A 246 -10.11 1.62 7.80
N ALA A 247 -10.84 0.54 7.62
CA ALA A 247 -10.77 -0.66 8.43
C ALA A 247 -10.56 -1.89 7.54
N TYR A 248 -9.80 -2.87 8.02
CA TYR A 248 -9.58 -4.15 7.38
C TYR A 248 -9.76 -5.26 8.42
N GLU A 249 -10.45 -6.33 8.07
CA GLU A 249 -10.76 -7.43 9.00
C GLU A 249 -11.34 -6.93 10.34
N GLY A 250 -12.16 -5.87 10.28
CA GLY A 250 -12.78 -5.25 11.44
C GLY A 250 -11.88 -4.35 12.29
N VAL A 251 -10.63 -4.10 11.89
CA VAL A 251 -9.66 -3.26 12.65
C VAL A 251 -9.40 -1.95 11.94
N ASN A 252 -9.74 -0.84 12.58
CA ASN A 252 -9.48 0.49 12.06
C ASN A 252 -7.98 0.83 12.07
N VAL A 253 -7.52 1.51 11.03
CA VAL A 253 -6.11 1.84 10.83
C VAL A 253 -5.62 2.86 11.87
N GLU A 254 -6.39 3.92 12.16
CA GLU A 254 -6.00 4.97 13.11
C GLU A 254 -5.93 4.43 14.53
N GLU A 255 -6.93 3.64 14.95
CA GLU A 255 -6.95 3.00 16.27
C GLU A 255 -5.77 2.04 16.46
N MET A 256 -5.47 1.23 15.44
CA MET A 256 -4.29 0.35 15.47
C MET A 256 -3.01 1.14 15.68
N ARG A 257 -2.85 2.27 14.99
CA ARG A 257 -1.66 3.14 15.14
C ARG A 257 -1.55 3.72 16.56
N TYR A 258 -2.66 4.05 17.19
CA TYR A 258 -2.65 4.46 18.60
C TYR A 258 -2.22 3.32 19.53
N HIS A 259 -2.73 2.10 19.33
CA HIS A 259 -2.30 0.92 20.09
C HIS A 259 -0.81 0.62 19.90
N CYS A 260 -0.32 0.76 18.66
CA CYS A 260 1.10 0.61 18.36
C CYS A 260 1.96 1.62 19.15
N GLY A 261 1.56 2.89 19.16
CA GLY A 261 2.23 3.93 19.95
C GLY A 261 2.20 3.68 21.46
N ASP A 262 1.08 3.19 21.99
CA ASP A 262 0.93 2.78 23.39
C ASP A 262 1.94 1.68 23.76
N MET A 263 2.05 0.64 22.94
CA MET A 263 2.98 -0.46 23.19
C MET A 263 4.45 0.00 23.14
N LEU A 264 4.79 0.90 22.20
CA LEU A 264 6.13 1.52 22.16
C LEU A 264 6.44 2.28 23.44
N ALA A 265 5.51 3.08 23.96
CA ALA A 265 5.69 3.87 25.18
C ALA A 265 5.89 2.96 26.41
N ARG A 266 5.13 1.87 26.53
CA ARG A 266 5.28 0.89 27.62
C ARG A 266 6.67 0.26 27.63
N ARG A 267 7.25 0.00 26.45
CA ARG A 267 8.61 -0.56 26.34
C ARG A 267 9.72 0.45 26.61
N ASP A 268 9.45 1.73 26.42
CA ASP A 268 10.41 2.81 26.67
C ASP A 268 10.39 3.34 28.09
N ARG A 269 9.52 2.83 28.93
CA ARG A 269 9.32 3.34 30.29
C ARG A 269 10.63 3.35 31.10
N GLY A 270 11.09 4.57 31.42
CA GLY A 270 12.31 4.80 32.18
C GLY A 270 13.62 4.76 31.37
N GLU A 271 13.58 4.50 30.06
CA GLU A 271 14.78 4.48 29.22
C GLU A 271 15.13 5.86 28.65
N VAL A 272 14.13 6.67 28.32
CA VAL A 272 14.28 8.03 27.77
C VAL A 272 13.33 8.98 28.47
N ASN A 273 13.73 10.25 28.56
CA ASN A 273 12.91 11.29 29.20
C ASN A 273 12.81 12.50 28.26
N PRO A 274 12.04 12.39 27.14
CA PRO A 274 11.91 13.48 26.20
C PRO A 274 11.01 14.59 26.71
N ASP A 275 11.26 15.83 26.27
CA ASP A 275 10.38 16.96 26.54
C ASP A 275 9.10 16.88 25.72
N ILE A 276 9.17 16.30 24.52
CA ILE A 276 8.10 16.28 23.53
C ILE A 276 8.13 14.96 22.75
N VAL A 277 6.93 14.41 22.50
CA VAL A 277 6.70 13.37 21.52
C VAL A 277 6.16 13.98 20.23
N ALA A 278 6.67 13.58 19.09
CA ALA A 278 6.22 14.05 17.78
C ALA A 278 6.23 12.94 16.74
N GLY A 279 5.35 13.05 15.75
CA GLY A 279 5.32 12.17 14.58
C GLY A 279 5.99 12.81 13.36
N VAL A 280 6.68 12.00 12.59
CA VAL A 280 7.07 12.41 11.23
C VAL A 280 5.81 12.52 10.37
N PRO A 281 5.52 13.68 9.78
CA PRO A 281 4.28 13.87 9.02
C PRO A 281 4.28 13.07 7.70
N ASP A 282 3.18 12.43 7.31
CA ASP A 282 1.93 12.36 8.08
C ASP A 282 1.81 10.99 8.79
N SER A 283 2.57 9.99 8.37
CA SER A 283 2.47 8.57 8.76
C SER A 283 2.80 8.28 10.23
N GLY A 284 3.74 9.03 10.81
CA GLY A 284 4.13 8.85 12.21
C GLY A 284 3.19 9.51 13.23
N ILE A 285 2.23 10.35 12.79
CA ILE A 285 1.45 11.21 13.71
C ILE A 285 0.55 10.37 14.64
N ALA A 286 -0.22 9.44 14.10
CA ALA A 286 -1.13 8.62 14.91
C ALA A 286 -0.38 7.76 15.92
N HIS A 287 0.71 7.13 15.52
CA HIS A 287 1.60 6.39 16.42
C HIS A 287 2.15 7.28 17.54
N ALA A 288 2.54 8.53 17.22
CA ALA A 288 3.05 9.49 18.20
C ALA A 288 1.98 9.94 19.19
N ILE A 289 0.73 10.10 18.76
CA ILE A 289 -0.40 10.40 19.65
C ILE A 289 -0.61 9.25 20.64
N GLY A 290 -0.62 7.99 20.16
CA GLY A 290 -0.74 6.82 21.04
C GLY A 290 0.40 6.75 22.06
N TYR A 291 1.64 7.00 21.65
CA TYR A 291 2.79 7.06 22.53
C TYR A 291 2.64 8.17 23.59
N ALA A 292 2.28 9.39 23.18
CA ALA A 292 2.09 10.53 24.08
C ALA A 292 1.00 10.27 25.13
N ASN A 293 -0.14 9.72 24.70
CA ASN A 293 -1.25 9.37 25.59
C ASN A 293 -0.81 8.37 26.67
N GLN A 294 -0.01 7.38 26.34
CA GLN A 294 0.44 6.34 27.27
C GLN A 294 1.59 6.82 28.17
N SER A 295 2.55 7.57 27.62
CA SER A 295 3.72 8.03 28.38
C SER A 295 3.45 9.23 29.28
N GLY A 296 2.39 10.00 28.97
CA GLY A 296 2.12 11.30 29.61
C GLY A 296 3.04 12.44 29.14
N VAL A 297 3.94 12.18 28.20
CA VAL A 297 4.78 13.22 27.58
C VAL A 297 3.97 13.99 26.54
N PRO A 298 4.01 15.34 26.52
CA PRO A 298 3.19 16.12 25.61
C PRO A 298 3.47 15.81 24.13
N PHE A 299 2.40 15.57 23.35
CA PHE A 299 2.49 15.56 21.90
C PHE A 299 2.62 16.99 21.36
N ALA A 300 3.57 17.24 20.47
CA ALA A 300 3.69 18.50 19.77
C ALA A 300 4.18 18.29 18.33
N ARG A 301 4.06 19.34 17.51
CA ARG A 301 4.53 19.34 16.12
C ARG A 301 5.72 20.27 15.96
N PRO A 302 6.96 19.82 16.16
CA PRO A 302 8.16 20.64 16.10
C PRO A 302 8.43 21.18 14.69
N PHE A 303 7.82 20.57 13.69
CA PHE A 303 7.79 21.07 12.31
C PHE A 303 6.47 20.71 11.62
N ILE A 304 6.11 21.52 10.65
CA ILE A 304 4.88 21.37 9.87
C ILE A 304 5.27 21.12 8.42
N LYS A 305 4.64 20.13 7.79
CA LYS A 305 4.78 19.87 6.36
C LYS A 305 4.10 21.00 5.60
N TYR A 306 4.83 21.63 4.69
CA TYR A 306 4.26 22.64 3.80
C TYR A 306 3.44 21.99 2.71
N THR A 307 2.14 22.18 2.75
CA THR A 307 1.16 21.49 1.89
C THR A 307 0.79 22.25 0.61
N PRO A 308 0.91 23.60 0.46
CA PRO A 308 0.73 24.26 -0.83
C PRO A 308 1.86 23.81 -1.74
N THR A 309 1.52 23.01 -2.61
CA THR A 309 2.31 21.91 -3.10
C THR A 309 3.02 22.25 -4.40
N TRP A 310 4.26 21.93 -4.42
CA TRP A 310 4.90 21.53 -5.66
C TRP A 310 4.33 20.17 -6.07
N PRO A 311 3.91 19.99 -7.33
CA PRO A 311 3.55 18.65 -7.83
C PRO A 311 4.71 17.70 -7.51
N ARG A 312 4.41 16.42 -7.19
CA ARG A 312 5.44 15.40 -6.93
C ARG A 312 6.47 15.27 -8.07
N SER A 313 6.12 15.71 -9.25
CA SER A 313 6.92 15.75 -10.47
C SER A 313 7.92 16.90 -10.56
N PHE A 314 7.82 17.92 -9.72
CA PHE A 314 8.80 19.00 -9.73
C PHE A 314 10.08 18.56 -9.02
N MET A 315 10.86 17.71 -9.69
CA MET A 315 12.21 17.30 -9.29
C MET A 315 13.21 18.03 -10.18
N PRO A 316 13.83 19.12 -9.70
CA PRO A 316 14.83 19.81 -10.48
C PRO A 316 16.01 18.90 -10.81
N THR A 317 16.59 19.11 -11.97
CA THR A 317 17.79 18.36 -12.41
C THR A 317 19.03 18.70 -11.59
N GLN A 318 19.11 19.94 -11.07
CA GLN A 318 20.24 20.40 -10.27
C GLN A 318 20.15 20.02 -8.80
N GLN A 319 21.23 19.51 -8.22
CA GLN A 319 21.30 19.07 -6.82
C GLN A 319 21.02 20.21 -5.82
N SER A 320 21.47 21.43 -6.11
CA SER A 320 21.24 22.61 -5.29
C SER A 320 19.75 22.96 -5.17
N GLN A 321 19.02 22.86 -6.27
CA GLN A 321 17.57 23.08 -6.30
C GLN A 321 16.82 21.95 -5.59
N ARG A 322 17.27 20.70 -5.71
CA ARG A 322 16.69 19.56 -4.95
C ARG A 322 16.86 19.77 -3.45
N ASN A 323 18.03 20.23 -3.00
CA ASN A 323 18.29 20.53 -1.60
C ASN A 323 17.43 21.70 -1.09
N LEU A 324 17.21 22.73 -1.92
CA LEU A 324 16.32 23.84 -1.58
C LEU A 324 14.86 23.36 -1.40
N ILE A 325 14.34 22.58 -2.35
CA ILE A 325 12.99 22.04 -2.27
C ILE A 325 12.82 21.12 -1.07
N ALA A 326 13.81 20.28 -0.76
CA ALA A 326 13.77 19.44 0.43
C ALA A 326 13.66 20.30 1.72
N ARG A 327 14.38 21.42 1.79
CA ARG A 327 14.31 22.37 2.93
C ARG A 327 12.94 23.09 3.02
N MET A 328 12.28 23.34 1.88
CA MET A 328 10.98 24.02 1.86
C MET A 328 9.81 23.11 2.30
N LYS A 329 10.03 21.78 2.36
CA LYS A 329 8.96 20.82 2.72
C LYS A 329 8.60 20.86 4.20
N LEU A 330 9.55 21.20 5.07
CA LEU A 330 9.37 21.21 6.53
C LEU A 330 9.64 22.60 7.09
N ILE A 331 8.66 23.16 7.77
CA ILE A 331 8.77 24.48 8.42
C ILE A 331 8.93 24.27 9.91
N PRO A 332 10.06 24.74 10.54
CA PRO A 332 10.30 24.53 11.96
C PRO A 332 9.45 25.43 12.85
N VAL A 333 9.06 24.90 13.99
CA VAL A 333 8.52 25.66 15.13
C VAL A 333 9.62 25.79 16.16
N HIS A 334 10.49 26.82 16.04
CA HIS A 334 11.74 26.94 16.81
C HIS A 334 11.59 26.74 18.31
N ARG A 335 10.49 27.27 18.94
CA ARG A 335 10.23 27.11 20.38
C ARG A 335 10.00 25.66 20.80
N LEU A 336 9.58 24.79 19.87
CA LEU A 336 9.34 23.36 20.12
C LEU A 336 10.56 22.52 19.83
N ILE A 337 11.65 23.12 19.29
CA ILE A 337 12.87 22.40 18.92
C ILE A 337 14.05 22.83 19.81
N LYS A 338 14.25 24.15 19.97
CA LYS A 338 15.45 24.69 20.61
C LYS A 338 15.56 24.22 22.07
N ASP A 339 16.71 23.65 22.40
CA ASP A 339 17.09 23.13 23.71
C ASP A 339 16.18 21.99 24.22
N LYS A 340 15.44 21.31 23.31
CA LYS A 340 14.52 20.22 23.63
C LYS A 340 15.09 18.85 23.30
N SER A 341 14.75 17.89 24.16
CA SER A 341 14.87 16.45 23.88
C SER A 341 13.61 15.98 23.19
N LEU A 342 13.72 15.54 21.93
CA LEU A 342 12.60 15.18 21.07
C LEU A 342 12.53 13.68 20.87
N LEU A 343 11.39 13.06 21.08
CA LEU A 343 11.11 11.69 20.68
C LEU A 343 10.26 11.72 19.42
N MET A 344 10.84 11.28 18.33
CA MET A 344 10.22 11.26 17.01
C MET A 344 9.77 9.85 16.67
N ILE A 345 8.52 9.70 16.25
CA ILE A 345 7.97 8.44 15.77
C ILE A 345 7.74 8.52 14.26
N ASP A 346 8.20 7.51 13.54
CA ASP A 346 7.91 7.29 12.13
C ASP A 346 7.32 5.90 11.94
N ASP A 347 6.66 5.64 10.82
CA ASP A 347 6.12 4.32 10.53
C ASP A 347 7.22 3.27 10.35
N SER A 348 8.28 3.60 9.62
CA SER A 348 9.36 2.68 9.27
C SER A 348 10.65 3.39 8.87
N ILE A 349 11.76 2.67 8.87
CA ILE A 349 13.02 3.10 8.26
C ILE A 349 13.34 2.18 7.08
N VAL A 350 13.20 2.70 5.85
CA VAL A 350 13.55 1.96 4.63
C VAL A 350 14.99 2.25 4.23
N ARG A 351 15.24 3.42 3.62
CA ARG A 351 16.57 3.86 3.17
C ARG A 351 17.32 4.67 4.20
N GLY A 352 16.62 5.25 5.16
CA GLY A 352 17.16 6.13 6.19
C GLY A 352 17.46 7.56 5.74
N THR A 353 17.52 7.87 4.45
CA THR A 353 17.90 9.19 3.92
C THR A 353 16.98 10.31 4.44
N GLN A 354 15.68 10.12 4.38
CA GLN A 354 14.70 11.12 4.82
C GLN A 354 14.79 11.39 6.32
N LEU A 355 14.92 10.33 7.13
CA LEU A 355 15.05 10.48 8.59
C LEU A 355 16.38 11.14 8.98
N ARG A 356 17.49 10.84 8.29
CA ARG A 356 18.75 11.54 8.48
C ARG A 356 18.60 13.04 8.20
N GLU A 357 18.01 13.41 7.07
CA GLU A 357 17.76 14.82 6.73
C GLU A 357 16.87 15.52 7.76
N THR A 358 15.83 14.84 8.24
CA THR A 358 14.95 15.35 9.30
C THR A 358 15.72 15.54 10.62
N THR A 359 16.56 14.61 11.02
CA THR A 359 17.37 14.68 12.23
C THR A 359 18.40 15.81 12.16
N GLU A 360 19.11 15.93 11.05
CA GLU A 360 20.02 17.05 10.81
C GLU A 360 19.31 18.40 10.81
N PHE A 361 18.06 18.44 10.28
CA PHE A 361 17.23 19.62 10.33
C PHE A 361 16.89 20.01 11.78
N LEU A 362 16.52 19.05 12.62
CA LEU A 362 16.19 19.28 14.03
C LEU A 362 17.43 19.79 14.81
N TYR A 363 18.60 19.17 14.64
CA TYR A 363 19.84 19.64 15.29
C TYR A 363 20.26 21.02 14.82
N ARG A 364 20.16 21.34 13.55
CA ARG A 364 20.42 22.70 13.01
C ARG A 364 19.49 23.77 13.60
N ASN A 365 18.27 23.37 14.01
CA ASN A 365 17.32 24.24 14.68
C ASN A 365 17.45 24.22 16.22
N GLY A 366 18.52 23.61 16.77
CA GLY A 366 18.88 23.65 18.18
C GLY A 366 18.28 22.55 19.05
N ALA A 367 17.83 21.43 18.48
CA ALA A 367 17.44 20.27 19.27
C ALA A 367 18.61 19.78 20.13
N LYS A 368 18.34 19.45 21.39
CA LYS A 368 19.33 18.89 22.31
C LYS A 368 19.57 17.42 22.05
N GLU A 369 18.48 16.67 21.89
CA GLU A 369 18.47 15.23 21.63
C GLU A 369 17.37 14.89 20.63
N VAL A 370 17.61 13.86 19.82
CA VAL A 370 16.62 13.30 18.88
C VAL A 370 16.60 11.79 19.03
N HIS A 371 15.54 11.29 19.65
CA HIS A 371 15.27 9.87 19.85
C HIS A 371 14.30 9.38 18.77
N ILE A 372 14.60 8.27 18.11
CA ILE A 372 13.74 7.73 17.04
C ILE A 372 13.12 6.42 17.45
N ARG A 373 11.82 6.28 17.16
CA ARG A 373 11.02 5.08 17.42
C ARG A 373 10.21 4.71 16.18
N PRO A 374 10.73 3.83 15.32
CA PRO A 374 9.93 3.30 14.21
C PRO A 374 8.78 2.43 14.76
N ALA A 375 7.60 2.60 14.18
CA ALA A 375 6.38 1.91 14.60
C ALA A 375 6.31 0.43 14.13
N CYS A 376 7.31 -0.04 13.42
CA CYS A 376 7.44 -1.45 13.02
C CYS A 376 8.86 -1.97 13.28
N PRO A 377 9.10 -3.29 13.23
CA PRO A 377 10.45 -3.87 13.28
C PRO A 377 11.33 -3.43 12.10
N PRO A 378 12.65 -3.65 12.17
CA PRO A 378 13.56 -3.39 11.05
C PRO A 378 13.15 -4.19 9.80
N LEU A 379 13.04 -3.52 8.65
CA LEU A 379 12.74 -4.17 7.39
C LEU A 379 13.99 -4.92 6.89
N LEU A 380 13.90 -6.25 6.79
CA LEU A 380 15.01 -7.12 6.38
C LEU A 380 14.82 -7.70 4.97
N TYR A 381 13.57 -7.78 4.49
CA TYR A 381 13.23 -8.40 3.22
C TYR A 381 12.40 -7.47 2.35
N GLY A 382 12.69 -7.42 1.07
CA GLY A 382 11.84 -6.78 0.07
C GLY A 382 10.54 -7.55 -0.11
N CYS A 383 9.41 -6.83 -0.28
CA CYS A 383 8.11 -7.49 -0.40
C CYS A 383 8.04 -8.39 -1.66
N LYS A 384 7.70 -9.67 -1.49
CA LYS A 384 7.47 -10.64 -2.57
C LYS A 384 6.06 -10.55 -3.17
N TYR A 385 5.12 -9.94 -2.47
CA TYR A 385 3.69 -10.11 -2.76
C TYR A 385 3.02 -8.86 -3.31
N LEU A 386 3.53 -7.69 -2.94
CA LEU A 386 2.91 -6.43 -3.28
C LEU A 386 3.96 -5.45 -3.82
N ASN A 387 3.56 -4.62 -4.78
CA ASN A 387 4.41 -3.60 -5.38
C ASN A 387 4.44 -2.32 -4.51
N PHE A 388 4.66 -2.45 -3.21
CA PHE A 388 4.69 -1.32 -2.29
C PHE A 388 5.95 -0.48 -2.42
N SER A 389 7.08 -1.12 -2.68
CA SER A 389 8.37 -0.44 -2.78
C SER A 389 8.78 -0.27 -4.23
N ARG A 390 9.25 0.93 -4.57
CA ARG A 390 10.00 1.18 -5.81
C ARG A 390 11.40 0.61 -5.78
N SER A 391 11.78 0.00 -4.66
CA SER A 391 13.07 -0.63 -4.43
C SER A 391 13.24 -1.80 -5.40
N LYS A 392 14.26 -1.74 -6.23
CA LYS A 392 14.61 -2.81 -7.18
C LYS A 392 15.63 -3.80 -6.59
N SER A 393 16.20 -3.45 -5.43
CA SER A 393 17.24 -4.22 -4.76
C SER A 393 17.01 -4.24 -3.26
N GLU A 394 17.33 -5.35 -2.60
CA GLU A 394 17.33 -5.44 -1.13
C GLU A 394 18.34 -4.48 -0.50
N MET A 395 19.39 -4.10 -1.23
CA MET A 395 20.37 -3.10 -0.80
C MET A 395 19.82 -1.68 -0.69
N ASP A 396 18.60 -1.44 -1.14
CA ASP A 396 17.87 -0.21 -0.83
C ASP A 396 17.46 -0.12 0.66
N LEU A 397 17.39 -1.26 1.37
CA LEU A 397 17.11 -1.31 2.79
C LEU A 397 18.38 -0.96 3.58
N ILE A 398 18.28 -0.01 4.53
CA ILE A 398 19.42 0.37 5.38
C ILE A 398 19.94 -0.81 6.19
N THR A 399 19.05 -1.66 6.68
CA THR A 399 19.36 -2.89 7.41
C THR A 399 20.25 -3.82 6.57
N ARG A 400 19.87 -4.07 5.30
CA ARG A 400 20.63 -4.92 4.39
C ARG A 400 22.00 -4.34 4.05
N ARG A 401 22.11 -3.01 3.92
CA ARG A 401 23.42 -2.34 3.73
C ARG A 401 24.32 -2.51 4.94
N VAL A 402 23.77 -2.37 6.15
CA VAL A 402 24.55 -2.59 7.38
C VAL A 402 24.96 -4.06 7.50
N ILE A 403 24.04 -5.00 7.26
CA ILE A 403 24.35 -6.43 7.29
C ILE A 403 25.42 -6.78 6.24
N ALA A 404 25.32 -6.26 5.02
CA ALA A 404 26.32 -6.51 3.97
C ALA A 404 27.72 -5.97 4.31
N LYS A 405 27.82 -4.85 5.02
CA LYS A 405 29.11 -4.36 5.53
C LYS A 405 29.75 -5.30 6.56
N ARG A 406 28.93 -6.05 7.32
CA ARG A 406 29.38 -6.95 8.40
C ARG A 406 29.64 -8.36 7.92
N GLU A 407 28.75 -8.90 7.10
CA GLU A 407 28.70 -10.33 6.72
C GLU A 407 29.04 -10.58 5.24
N GLY A 408 29.15 -9.50 4.43
CA GLY A 408 29.25 -9.59 2.97
C GLY A 408 27.87 -9.58 2.29
N GLU A 409 27.86 -9.52 0.95
CA GLU A 409 26.62 -9.34 0.18
C GLU A 409 25.73 -10.59 0.17
N ASN A 410 26.32 -11.80 0.21
CA ASN A 410 25.62 -13.07 0.14
C ASN A 410 25.35 -13.65 1.54
N VAL A 411 24.27 -13.18 2.17
CA VAL A 411 23.91 -13.57 3.54
C VAL A 411 22.86 -14.68 3.50
N SER A 412 23.07 -15.76 4.28
CA SER A 412 22.11 -16.85 4.37
C SER A 412 20.87 -16.47 5.20
N ASP A 413 19.75 -17.13 4.93
CA ASP A 413 18.49 -16.92 5.68
C ASP A 413 18.67 -17.15 7.18
N LYS A 414 19.56 -18.07 7.58
CA LYS A 414 19.89 -18.32 8.99
C LYS A 414 20.52 -17.10 9.66
N VAL A 415 21.43 -16.41 8.97
CA VAL A 415 22.06 -15.19 9.48
C VAL A 415 21.03 -14.06 9.51
N LEU A 416 20.21 -13.91 8.48
CA LEU A 416 19.13 -12.92 8.48
C LEU A 416 18.13 -13.14 9.61
N ALA A 417 17.80 -14.38 9.94
CA ALA A 417 16.93 -14.70 11.07
C ALA A 417 17.53 -14.26 12.41
N ASP A 418 18.86 -14.30 12.58
CA ASP A 418 19.54 -13.78 13.77
C ASP A 418 19.43 -12.25 13.86
N TYR A 419 19.54 -11.55 12.70
CA TYR A 419 19.31 -10.10 12.62
C TYR A 419 17.82 -9.71 12.82
N ALA A 420 16.88 -10.65 12.67
CA ALA A 420 15.47 -10.44 12.99
C ALA A 420 15.12 -10.63 14.47
N ASP A 421 15.97 -11.35 15.24
CA ASP A 421 15.75 -11.60 16.67
C ASP A 421 16.20 -10.40 17.53
N PRO A 422 15.26 -9.67 18.18
CA PRO A 422 15.59 -8.49 18.98
C PRO A 422 16.45 -8.80 20.23
N ASN A 423 16.67 -10.07 20.56
CA ASN A 423 17.51 -10.47 21.69
C ASN A 423 18.95 -10.77 21.25
N SER A 424 19.18 -11.00 19.95
CA SER A 424 20.51 -11.35 19.42
C SER A 424 21.51 -10.17 19.54
N THR A 425 22.79 -10.51 19.55
CA THR A 425 23.87 -9.53 19.51
C THR A 425 23.90 -8.80 18.15
N ASN A 426 23.73 -9.55 17.06
CA ASN A 426 23.74 -9.02 15.71
C ASN A 426 22.65 -7.98 15.47
N TYR A 427 21.43 -8.24 15.99
CA TYR A 427 20.35 -7.25 15.95
C TYR A 427 20.72 -5.94 16.66
N LYS A 428 21.24 -6.03 17.89
CA LYS A 428 21.61 -4.86 18.70
C LYS A 428 22.73 -4.05 18.06
N GLU A 429 23.72 -4.72 17.51
CA GLU A 429 24.85 -4.07 16.81
C GLU A 429 24.41 -3.43 15.50
N MET A 430 23.52 -4.07 14.72
CA MET A 430 22.91 -3.48 13.52
C MET A 430 22.17 -2.18 13.87
N LEU A 431 21.37 -2.19 14.94
CA LEU A 431 20.65 -1.00 15.37
C LEU A 431 21.61 0.14 15.77
N GLU A 432 22.69 -0.19 16.47
CA GLU A 432 23.69 0.79 16.87
C GLU A 432 24.43 1.40 15.67
N GLU A 433 24.73 0.62 14.65
CA GLU A 433 25.29 1.12 13.40
C GLU A 433 24.31 2.04 12.65
N ILE A 434 23.04 1.64 12.53
CA ILE A 434 21.99 2.49 11.93
C ILE A 434 21.84 3.79 12.72
N ARG A 435 21.82 3.72 14.05
CA ARG A 435 21.74 4.90 14.93
C ARG A 435 22.87 5.88 14.65
N LYS A 436 24.10 5.38 14.55
CA LYS A 436 25.30 6.21 14.26
C LYS A 436 25.25 6.79 12.85
N GLU A 437 24.91 5.97 11.84
CA GLU A 437 24.82 6.39 10.43
C GLU A 437 23.79 7.52 10.24
N LEU A 438 22.69 7.48 10.97
CA LEU A 438 21.59 8.43 10.88
C LEU A 438 21.66 9.56 11.94
N ASN A 439 22.70 9.56 12.79
CA ASN A 439 22.95 10.57 13.82
C ASN A 439 21.82 10.73 14.85
N PHE A 440 21.21 9.63 15.29
CA PHE A 440 20.20 9.66 16.35
C PHE A 440 20.84 9.63 17.74
N THR A 441 20.21 10.29 18.73
CA THR A 441 20.58 10.12 20.14
C THR A 441 20.30 8.70 20.60
N SER A 442 19.12 8.16 20.27
CA SER A 442 18.77 6.76 20.49
C SER A 442 17.84 6.22 19.39
N LEU A 443 17.90 4.92 19.15
CA LEU A 443 17.06 4.21 18.19
C LEU A 443 16.54 2.93 18.85
N LYS A 444 15.22 2.72 18.76
CA LYS A 444 14.57 1.49 19.21
C LYS A 444 13.37 1.19 18.33
N PHE A 445 13.39 0.06 17.66
CA PHE A 445 12.30 -0.39 16.81
C PHE A 445 11.19 -1.07 17.61
N HIS A 446 10.00 -1.09 17.07
CA HIS A 446 8.91 -1.91 17.59
C HIS A 446 9.27 -3.40 17.52
N ARG A 447 8.75 -4.21 18.43
CA ARG A 447 8.87 -5.66 18.36
C ARG A 447 7.75 -6.25 17.51
N LEU A 448 8.06 -7.33 16.80
CA LEU A 448 7.09 -7.97 15.90
C LEU A 448 5.87 -8.51 16.65
N ASP A 449 6.08 -9.10 17.83
CA ASP A 449 4.97 -9.65 18.64
C ASP A 449 4.04 -8.55 19.16
N ASP A 450 4.60 -7.40 19.56
CA ASP A 450 3.81 -6.26 19.99
C ASP A 450 3.06 -5.62 18.82
N LEU A 451 3.68 -5.57 17.63
CA LEU A 451 3.00 -5.09 16.44
C LEU A 451 1.81 -5.99 16.07
N LYS A 452 2.00 -7.32 16.11
CA LYS A 452 0.90 -8.28 15.90
C LYS A 452 -0.20 -8.08 16.95
N ALA A 453 0.17 -7.88 18.21
CA ALA A 453 -0.78 -7.60 19.28
C ALA A 453 -1.52 -6.27 19.08
N SER A 454 -0.85 -5.23 18.57
CA SER A 454 -1.45 -3.93 18.28
C SER A 454 -2.51 -4.00 17.15
N ILE A 455 -2.31 -4.88 16.15
CA ILE A 455 -3.30 -5.12 15.10
C ILE A 455 -4.54 -5.84 15.67
N GLY A 456 -4.35 -6.77 16.60
CA GLY A 456 -5.46 -7.36 17.38
C GLY A 456 -6.21 -8.51 16.68
N ILE A 457 -5.80 -8.93 15.46
CA ILE A 457 -6.32 -10.14 14.82
C ILE A 457 -5.36 -11.32 15.05
N SER A 458 -5.83 -12.55 14.79
CA SER A 458 -5.01 -13.75 14.99
C SER A 458 -3.66 -13.63 14.25
N PRO A 459 -2.51 -13.80 14.94
CA PRO A 459 -1.18 -13.66 14.35
C PRO A 459 -0.93 -14.55 13.13
N CYS A 460 -1.59 -15.72 13.05
CA CYS A 460 -1.48 -16.61 11.89
C CYS A 460 -2.17 -16.08 10.62
N LYS A 461 -3.01 -15.06 10.73
CA LYS A 461 -3.65 -14.38 9.59
C LYS A 461 -2.82 -13.23 9.04
N LEU A 462 -1.73 -12.85 9.70
CA LEU A 462 -0.91 -11.70 9.33
C LEU A 462 0.28 -12.12 8.45
N CYS A 463 0.51 -11.37 7.38
CA CYS A 463 1.76 -11.43 6.63
C CYS A 463 2.79 -10.52 7.29
N THR A 464 3.91 -11.10 7.70
CA THR A 464 5.04 -10.39 8.34
C THR A 464 6.36 -10.57 7.59
N TYR A 465 6.29 -11.05 6.35
CA TYR A 465 7.43 -11.43 5.51
C TYR A 465 8.54 -10.37 5.46
N CYS A 466 8.20 -9.08 5.34
CA CYS A 466 9.19 -8.00 5.24
C CYS A 466 10.08 -7.85 6.50
N TRP A 467 9.68 -8.40 7.64
CA TRP A 467 10.42 -8.34 8.91
C TRP A 467 11.13 -9.65 9.28
N ASP A 468 10.48 -10.81 9.08
CA ASP A 468 10.97 -12.12 9.54
C ASP A 468 11.20 -13.15 8.43
N GLY A 469 10.91 -12.79 7.16
CA GLY A 469 11.08 -13.68 6.00
C GLY A 469 10.14 -14.88 5.96
N LYS A 470 9.13 -14.97 6.87
CA LYS A 470 8.20 -16.10 6.94
C LYS A 470 7.02 -15.90 6.00
N GLU A 471 6.69 -16.98 5.31
CA GLU A 471 5.53 -17.07 4.40
C GLU A 471 4.26 -17.52 5.11
#